data_2161378fa1ee83640ec59b5bc5457b34
#
_entry.id   2161378fa1ee83640ec59b5bc5457b34
#
_cell.length_a   1.000
_cell.length_b   1.000
_cell.length_c   1.000
_cell.angle_alpha   90.00
_cell.angle_beta   90.00
_cell.angle_gamma   90.00
#
_symmetry.space_group_name_H-M   'P 1'
#
loop_
_entity.id
_entity.type
_entity.pdbx_description
1 polymer ?
#
loop_
_entity_poly.entity_id
_entity_poly.type
_entity_poly.pdbx_seq_one_letter_code
_entity_poly.pdbx_strand_id
1 'polypeptide(L)'
;MRILVIGASGMLGSAVCQVLPRATAISRGAGNFDIDDLHIDGYDWIINAVGVTKPMAQRDDLYRVNAQFPRDLANASERAGARVIQIATDGVFSGARGRYKESDPHDATDDYGRSKSLGEIHSPNFVNLRCSIIGPEPHEPRYLLEWLRRQPPSATVRGFTNHLWNGITTLHFARIVAGIVNNDLAVPSVQHVIPTGAITKANLLRELARAYGRTDLRIEDAEAPESIDRTLITERPDVNAALWRAAAYDQPPTIPQMIDELV
;
A
#
# COMPACT_ATOMS: atom_id res chain seq x y z
N MET A 1 0.08 6.63 -24.39
CA MET A 1 0.58 6.50 -23.01
C MET A 1 0.87 5.02 -22.77
N ARG A 2 2.13 4.70 -22.44
CA ARG A 2 2.60 3.34 -22.13
C ARG A 2 2.85 3.25 -20.62
N ILE A 3 2.32 2.22 -19.98
CA ILE A 3 2.38 2.00 -18.54
C ILE A 3 3.09 0.69 -18.27
N LEU A 4 4.01 0.67 -17.32
CA LEU A 4 4.69 -0.51 -16.81
C LEU A 4 4.28 -0.75 -15.35
N VAL A 5 3.85 -1.96 -15.00
CA VAL A 5 3.62 -2.39 -13.62
C VAL A 5 4.67 -3.39 -13.21
N ILE A 6 5.51 -3.03 -12.24
CA ILE A 6 6.55 -3.89 -11.69
C ILE A 6 6.02 -4.51 -10.37
N GLY A 7 6.17 -5.81 -10.23
CA GLY A 7 5.60 -6.56 -9.09
C GLY A 7 4.15 -7.01 -9.32
N ALA A 8 3.77 -7.22 -10.59
CA ALA A 8 2.41 -7.51 -11.02
C ALA A 8 1.76 -8.75 -10.40
N SER A 9 2.55 -9.73 -9.93
CA SER A 9 2.04 -10.94 -9.25
C SER A 9 1.79 -10.74 -7.75
N GLY A 10 2.23 -9.64 -7.16
CA GLY A 10 2.01 -9.33 -5.75
C GLY A 10 0.57 -8.87 -5.45
N MET A 11 0.22 -8.79 -4.17
CA MET A 11 -1.10 -8.36 -3.68
C MET A 11 -1.55 -7.03 -4.32
N LEU A 12 -0.69 -6.01 -4.33
CA LEU A 12 -1.02 -4.71 -4.91
C LEU A 12 -0.89 -4.71 -6.43
N GLY A 13 0.21 -5.26 -6.97
CA GLY A 13 0.47 -5.26 -8.41
C GLY A 13 -0.63 -5.96 -9.21
N SER A 14 -1.19 -7.05 -8.69
CA SER A 14 -2.32 -7.75 -9.31
C SER A 14 -3.57 -6.87 -9.38
N ALA A 15 -3.90 -6.14 -8.30
CA ALA A 15 -5.01 -5.20 -8.28
C ALA A 15 -4.81 -4.05 -9.28
N VAL A 16 -3.59 -3.51 -9.37
CA VAL A 16 -3.25 -2.47 -10.37
C VAL A 16 -3.43 -3.00 -11.81
N CYS A 17 -2.96 -4.22 -12.10
CA CYS A 17 -3.12 -4.82 -13.42
C CYS A 17 -4.59 -5.08 -13.79
N GLN A 18 -5.45 -5.40 -12.81
CA GLN A 18 -6.89 -5.55 -13.04
C GLN A 18 -7.55 -4.23 -13.45
N VAL A 19 -7.17 -3.12 -12.83
CA VAL A 19 -7.72 -1.78 -13.11
C VAL A 19 -7.06 -1.16 -14.35
N LEU A 20 -5.80 -1.48 -14.64
CA LEU A 20 -5.05 -1.02 -15.82
C LEU A 20 -4.71 -2.21 -16.75
N PRO A 21 -5.69 -2.83 -17.42
CA PRO A 21 -5.49 -4.07 -18.17
C PRO A 21 -4.61 -3.92 -19.42
N ARG A 22 -4.32 -2.69 -19.84
CA ARG A 22 -3.42 -2.39 -20.98
C ARG A 22 -1.98 -2.11 -20.55
N ALA A 23 -1.70 -2.11 -19.25
CA ALA A 23 -0.34 -1.94 -18.75
C ALA A 23 0.51 -3.18 -19.05
N THR A 24 1.77 -2.96 -19.37
CA THR A 24 2.74 -4.06 -19.40
C THR A 24 3.03 -4.49 -17.99
N ALA A 25 2.87 -5.78 -17.71
CA ALA A 25 3.04 -6.35 -16.38
C ALA A 25 4.34 -7.15 -16.29
N ILE A 26 5.19 -6.83 -15.31
CA ILE A 26 6.40 -7.59 -15.00
C ILE A 26 6.29 -8.13 -13.58
N SER A 27 6.50 -9.44 -13.47
CA SER A 27 6.59 -10.13 -12.19
C SER A 27 7.99 -10.70 -12.00
N ARG A 28 8.44 -10.78 -10.76
CA ARG A 28 9.66 -11.49 -10.41
C ARG A 28 9.49 -12.97 -10.75
N GLY A 29 10.32 -13.51 -11.66
CA GLY A 29 10.52 -14.92 -11.81
C GLY A 29 11.27 -15.49 -10.59
N ALA A 30 11.89 -16.65 -10.71
CA ALA A 30 12.71 -17.26 -9.64
C ALA A 30 13.99 -16.46 -9.29
N GLY A 31 14.25 -15.31 -9.97
CA GLY A 31 15.37 -14.42 -9.75
C GLY A 31 15.01 -13.14 -8.98
N ASN A 32 16.02 -12.38 -8.60
CA ASN A 32 15.88 -11.06 -8.01
C ASN A 32 15.48 -10.02 -9.07
N PHE A 33 14.69 -8.98 -8.67
CA PHE A 33 14.58 -7.78 -9.49
C PHE A 33 15.95 -7.09 -9.49
N ASP A 34 16.59 -7.08 -10.64
CA ASP A 34 17.70 -6.21 -10.93
C ASP A 34 17.20 -5.11 -11.88
N ILE A 35 17.59 -3.88 -11.63
CA ILE A 35 17.22 -2.77 -12.49
C ILE A 35 17.80 -2.94 -13.90
N ASP A 36 18.97 -3.56 -14.01
CA ASP A 36 19.66 -3.78 -15.29
C ASP A 36 18.90 -4.78 -16.18
N ASP A 37 18.06 -5.62 -15.60
CA ASP A 37 17.18 -6.55 -16.34
C ASP A 37 15.86 -5.89 -16.80
N LEU A 38 15.58 -4.65 -16.37
CA LEU A 38 14.33 -3.94 -16.66
C LEU A 38 14.47 -3.00 -17.85
N HIS A 39 13.79 -3.32 -18.94
CA HIS A 39 13.64 -2.41 -20.08
C HIS A 39 12.52 -1.41 -19.78
N ILE A 40 12.89 -0.22 -19.30
CA ILE A 40 11.93 0.85 -18.94
C ILE A 40 11.82 1.96 -19.98
N ASP A 41 12.61 1.92 -21.04
CA ASP A 41 12.59 2.93 -22.10
C ASP A 41 11.26 2.98 -22.84
N GLY A 42 10.80 4.19 -23.10
CA GLY A 42 9.56 4.46 -23.83
C GLY A 42 8.28 4.21 -23.04
N TYR A 43 8.35 4.00 -21.72
CA TYR A 43 7.18 4.08 -20.84
C TYR A 43 7.01 5.51 -20.32
N ASP A 44 5.74 5.95 -20.28
CA ASP A 44 5.36 7.23 -19.70
C ASP A 44 5.25 7.14 -18.18
N TRP A 45 4.72 6.01 -17.72
CA TRP A 45 4.52 5.71 -16.30
C TRP A 45 5.02 4.33 -15.89
N ILE A 46 5.64 4.27 -14.72
CA ILE A 46 6.06 3.04 -14.06
C ILE A 46 5.38 2.95 -12.70
N ILE A 47 4.66 1.87 -12.45
CA ILE A 47 4.02 1.61 -11.16
C ILE A 47 4.88 0.61 -10.41
N ASN A 48 5.57 1.07 -9.38
CA ASN A 48 6.39 0.21 -8.53
C ASN A 48 5.54 -0.38 -7.38
N ALA A 49 5.04 -1.60 -7.59
CA ALA A 49 4.35 -2.40 -6.58
C ALA A 49 5.26 -3.45 -5.93
N VAL A 50 6.58 -3.34 -6.13
CA VAL A 50 7.58 -4.24 -5.53
C VAL A 50 7.79 -3.87 -4.07
N GLY A 51 7.80 -4.87 -3.22
CA GLY A 51 8.16 -4.74 -1.82
C GLY A 51 8.20 -6.10 -1.13
N VAL A 52 9.01 -6.21 -0.10
CA VAL A 52 9.10 -7.40 0.74
C VAL A 52 8.89 -7.01 2.20
N THR A 53 8.28 -7.91 2.96
CA THR A 53 8.00 -7.75 4.39
C THR A 53 8.79 -8.76 5.21
N LYS A 54 8.89 -8.58 6.53
CA LYS A 54 9.65 -9.45 7.43
C LYS A 54 9.41 -10.96 7.26
N PRO A 55 8.16 -11.44 7.10
CA PRO A 55 7.93 -12.87 6.89
C PRO A 55 8.49 -13.41 5.58
N MET A 56 8.87 -12.54 4.65
CA MET A 56 9.24 -12.90 3.28
C MET A 56 10.74 -12.81 3.00
N ALA A 57 11.51 -12.11 3.84
CA ALA A 57 12.87 -11.75 3.46
C ALA A 57 13.80 -11.64 4.68
N GLN A 58 15.06 -12.00 4.46
CA GLN A 58 16.15 -11.68 5.37
C GLN A 58 16.40 -10.16 5.39
N ARG A 59 17.15 -9.66 6.37
CA ARG A 59 17.43 -8.24 6.54
C ARG A 59 18.03 -7.61 5.27
N ASP A 60 19.02 -8.24 4.69
CA ASP A 60 19.69 -7.72 3.48
C ASP A 60 18.75 -7.62 2.29
N ASP A 61 17.83 -8.58 2.12
CA ASP A 61 16.80 -8.53 1.09
C ASP A 61 15.81 -7.39 1.31
N LEU A 62 15.45 -7.10 2.58
CA LEU A 62 14.60 -5.93 2.89
C LEU A 62 15.24 -4.64 2.37
N TYR A 63 16.52 -4.41 2.65
CA TYR A 63 17.20 -3.19 2.21
C TYR A 63 17.44 -3.17 0.70
N ARG A 64 17.80 -4.30 0.11
CA ARG A 64 18.00 -4.41 -1.34
C ARG A 64 16.71 -4.12 -2.12
N VAL A 65 15.59 -4.74 -1.71
CA VAL A 65 14.31 -4.62 -2.45
C VAL A 65 13.54 -3.35 -2.08
N ASN A 66 13.52 -2.95 -0.80
CA ASN A 66 12.70 -1.83 -0.36
C ASN A 66 13.44 -0.48 -0.41
N ALA A 67 14.78 -0.45 -0.47
CA ALA A 67 15.56 0.78 -0.47
C ALA A 67 16.43 0.94 -1.73
N GLN A 68 17.27 -0.06 -2.06
CA GLN A 68 18.17 0.07 -3.19
C GLN A 68 17.43 0.06 -4.52
N PHE A 69 16.54 -0.91 -4.74
CA PHE A 69 15.77 -1.00 -5.99
C PHE A 69 14.96 0.27 -6.32
N PRO A 70 14.20 0.92 -5.40
CA PRO A 70 13.56 2.20 -5.68
C PRO A 70 14.51 3.31 -6.09
N ARG A 71 15.72 3.36 -5.50
CA ARG A 71 16.74 4.33 -5.86
C ARG A 71 17.27 4.11 -7.28
N ASP A 72 17.55 2.86 -7.63
CA ASP A 72 18.02 2.51 -8.96
C ASP A 72 16.94 2.76 -10.01
N LEU A 73 15.67 2.44 -9.67
CA LEU A 73 14.52 2.74 -10.51
C LEU A 73 14.33 4.25 -10.74
N ALA A 74 14.53 5.08 -9.71
CA ALA A 74 14.45 6.52 -9.87
C ALA A 74 15.51 7.06 -10.83
N ASN A 75 16.76 6.62 -10.67
CA ASN A 75 17.85 7.00 -11.57
C ASN A 75 17.61 6.55 -13.02
N ALA A 76 17.10 5.34 -13.21
CA ALA A 76 16.79 4.82 -14.53
C ALA A 76 15.59 5.53 -15.16
N SER A 77 14.51 5.78 -14.39
CA SER A 77 13.32 6.47 -14.88
C SER A 77 13.58 7.94 -15.25
N GLU A 78 14.47 8.61 -14.52
CA GLU A 78 14.91 9.97 -14.87
C GLU A 78 15.59 10.00 -16.23
N ARG A 79 16.53 9.06 -16.50
CA ARG A 79 17.19 8.95 -17.80
C ARG A 79 16.22 8.61 -18.95
N ALA A 80 15.22 7.77 -18.66
CA ALA A 80 14.19 7.37 -19.64
C ALA A 80 13.08 8.43 -19.83
N GLY A 81 13.04 9.49 -19.01
CA GLY A 81 11.95 10.47 -19.02
C GLY A 81 10.61 9.93 -18.51
N ALA A 82 10.62 8.81 -17.78
CA ALA A 82 9.43 8.19 -17.23
C ALA A 82 9.09 8.73 -15.83
N ARG A 83 7.81 8.71 -15.49
CA ARG A 83 7.34 9.02 -14.12
C ARG A 83 7.06 7.74 -13.34
N VAL A 84 7.32 7.77 -12.04
CA VAL A 84 7.13 6.62 -11.15
C VAL A 84 6.06 6.91 -10.10
N ILE A 85 5.14 5.96 -9.90
CA ILE A 85 4.28 5.89 -8.73
C ILE A 85 4.72 4.68 -7.90
N GLN A 86 5.09 4.93 -6.66
CA GLN A 86 5.50 3.90 -5.72
C GLN A 86 4.53 3.79 -4.55
N ILE A 87 4.21 2.56 -4.14
CA ILE A 87 3.58 2.32 -2.84
C ILE A 87 4.58 2.60 -1.72
N ALA A 88 4.29 3.60 -0.91
CA ALA A 88 4.94 3.82 0.37
C ALA A 88 4.04 3.31 1.52
N THR A 89 4.48 3.43 2.76
CA THR A 89 3.80 2.79 3.88
C THR A 89 3.76 3.68 5.12
N ASP A 90 2.69 3.57 5.90
CA ASP A 90 2.60 4.08 7.28
C ASP A 90 3.59 3.40 8.23
N GLY A 91 4.12 2.23 7.84
CA GLY A 91 5.14 1.50 8.59
C GLY A 91 6.49 2.21 8.74
N VAL A 92 6.71 3.36 8.06
CA VAL A 92 7.85 4.25 8.31
C VAL A 92 7.74 4.97 9.67
N PHE A 93 6.57 4.92 10.30
CA PHE A 93 6.30 5.46 11.62
C PHE A 93 6.21 4.37 12.68
N SER A 94 6.66 4.68 13.90
CA SER A 94 6.61 3.74 15.04
C SER A 94 5.18 3.38 15.47
N GLY A 95 4.26 4.32 15.33
CA GLY A 95 2.88 4.18 15.84
C GLY A 95 2.70 4.64 17.29
N ALA A 96 3.69 5.30 17.87
CA ALA A 96 3.61 5.79 19.25
C ALA A 96 2.70 7.01 19.40
N ARG A 97 2.49 7.80 18.33
CA ARG A 97 1.79 9.10 18.40
C ARG A 97 0.45 9.11 17.68
N GLY A 98 0.36 8.47 16.51
CA GLY A 98 -0.77 8.60 15.60
C GLY A 98 -0.84 9.93 14.84
N ARG A 99 -1.74 10.00 13.87
CA ARG A 99 -2.04 11.19 13.06
C ARG A 99 -0.79 11.81 12.42
N TYR A 100 0.07 10.94 11.87
CA TYR A 100 1.32 11.36 11.22
C TYR A 100 1.06 12.13 9.94
N LYS A 101 1.86 13.17 9.71
CA LYS A 101 1.84 14.04 8.51
C LYS A 101 2.93 13.64 7.54
N GLU A 102 2.86 14.14 6.30
CA GLU A 102 3.91 13.94 5.29
C GLU A 102 5.28 14.46 5.75
N SER A 103 5.29 15.59 6.47
CA SER A 103 6.50 16.25 6.96
C SER A 103 7.06 15.66 8.27
N ASP A 104 6.35 14.75 8.92
CA ASP A 104 6.83 14.15 10.16
C ASP A 104 8.07 13.27 9.92
N PRO A 105 9.06 13.31 10.82
CA PRO A 105 10.24 12.47 10.72
C PRO A 105 9.85 10.98 10.83
N HIS A 106 10.49 10.15 10.02
CA HIS A 106 10.34 8.70 10.12
C HIS A 106 11.03 8.21 11.39
N ASP A 107 10.31 7.42 12.18
CA ASP A 107 10.75 6.93 13.47
C ASP A 107 10.54 5.40 13.64
N ALA A 108 10.45 4.67 12.52
CA ALA A 108 10.31 3.21 12.55
C ALA A 108 11.44 2.53 13.30
N THR A 109 11.09 1.60 14.17
CA THR A 109 12.06 0.87 15.02
C THR A 109 12.52 -0.45 14.41
N ASP A 110 11.78 -0.94 13.38
CA ASP A 110 12.07 -2.22 12.74
C ASP A 110 12.72 -2.07 11.36
N ASP A 111 13.39 -3.14 10.89
CA ASP A 111 14.11 -3.14 9.61
C ASP A 111 13.19 -2.96 8.41
N TYR A 112 11.92 -3.41 8.47
CA TYR A 112 10.97 -3.19 7.40
C TYR A 112 10.66 -1.70 7.23
N GLY A 113 10.23 -1.04 8.30
CA GLY A 113 9.94 0.39 8.26
C GLY A 113 11.16 1.24 7.88
N ARG A 114 12.33 0.90 8.41
CA ARG A 114 13.61 1.56 8.06
C ARG A 114 13.96 1.36 6.57
N SER A 115 13.83 0.15 6.04
CA SER A 115 14.10 -0.11 4.62
C SER A 115 13.13 0.63 3.71
N LYS A 116 11.84 0.68 4.05
CA LYS A 116 10.83 1.45 3.31
C LYS A 116 11.07 2.96 3.39
N SER A 117 11.51 3.46 4.55
CA SER A 117 11.89 4.86 4.74
C SER A 117 13.02 5.27 3.80
N LEU A 118 14.06 4.45 3.69
CA LEU A 118 15.19 4.69 2.79
C LEU A 118 14.83 4.58 1.30
N GLY A 119 13.74 3.90 0.98
CA GLY A 119 13.24 3.73 -0.38
C GLY A 119 12.24 4.79 -0.82
N GLU A 120 11.89 5.76 0.02
CA GLU A 120 11.11 6.91 -0.42
C GLU A 120 12.02 7.92 -1.14
N ILE A 121 11.80 8.07 -2.43
CA ILE A 121 12.63 8.91 -3.29
C ILE A 121 11.96 10.27 -3.48
N HIS A 122 12.70 11.32 -3.19
CA HIS A 122 12.23 12.70 -3.34
C HIS A 122 12.77 13.29 -4.63
N SER A 123 12.04 13.09 -5.73
CA SER A 123 12.35 13.71 -7.03
C SER A 123 11.06 14.10 -7.77
N PRO A 124 11.13 15.03 -8.73
CA PRO A 124 9.93 15.54 -9.43
C PRO A 124 9.17 14.48 -10.23
N ASN A 125 9.85 13.44 -10.69
CA ASN A 125 9.26 12.35 -11.47
C ASN A 125 8.91 11.11 -10.64
N PHE A 126 9.04 11.17 -9.31
CA PHE A 126 8.81 10.04 -8.43
C PHE A 126 7.79 10.38 -7.32
N VAL A 127 6.65 9.71 -7.36
CA VAL A 127 5.56 9.91 -6.41
C VAL A 127 5.50 8.72 -5.44
N ASN A 128 5.66 9.00 -4.15
CA ASN A 128 5.46 8.05 -3.07
C ASN A 128 4.04 8.24 -2.51
N LEU A 129 3.14 7.31 -2.77
CA LEU A 129 1.81 7.29 -2.17
C LEU A 129 1.86 6.51 -0.85
N ARG A 130 1.81 7.24 0.26
CA ARG A 130 1.94 6.63 1.59
C ARG A 130 0.57 6.29 2.15
N CYS A 131 0.34 5.01 2.43
CA CYS A 131 -0.85 4.46 3.09
C CYS A 131 -0.55 3.09 3.69
N SER A 132 -1.44 2.59 4.51
CA SER A 132 -1.54 1.15 4.80
C SER A 132 -2.50 0.51 3.80
N ILE A 133 -2.27 -0.74 3.41
CA ILE A 133 -3.14 -1.43 2.45
C ILE A 133 -3.62 -2.78 2.97
N ILE A 134 -4.83 -3.16 2.53
CA ILE A 134 -5.40 -4.48 2.75
C ILE A 134 -6.09 -4.97 1.46
N GLY A 135 -5.98 -6.25 1.15
CA GLY A 135 -6.64 -6.84 -0.02
C GLY A 135 -6.37 -8.32 -0.17
N PRO A 136 -7.02 -8.97 -1.16
CA PRO A 136 -6.78 -10.35 -1.49
C PRO A 136 -5.35 -10.60 -1.95
N GLU A 137 -4.80 -11.73 -1.53
CA GLU A 137 -3.49 -12.19 -1.97
C GLU A 137 -3.66 -13.26 -3.06
N PRO A 138 -3.12 -13.04 -4.26
CA PRO A 138 -3.31 -13.98 -5.37
C PRO A 138 -2.56 -15.31 -5.18
N HIS A 139 -1.60 -15.35 -4.28
CA HIS A 139 -0.76 -16.51 -4.01
C HIS A 139 -0.81 -16.92 -2.53
N GLU A 140 0.33 -17.19 -1.92
CA GLU A 140 0.39 -17.64 -0.53
C GLU A 140 -0.17 -16.61 0.45
N PRO A 141 -1.12 -17.01 1.31
CA PRO A 141 -1.76 -16.13 2.28
C PRO A 141 -0.80 -15.81 3.43
N ARG A 142 -0.51 -14.53 3.60
CA ARG A 142 0.47 -14.07 4.61
C ARG A 142 -0.07 -12.93 5.46
N TYR A 143 -1.06 -12.17 4.92
CA TYR A 143 -1.53 -10.94 5.55
C TYR A 143 -2.92 -11.11 6.17
N LEU A 144 -3.38 -10.04 6.78
CA LEU A 144 -4.53 -10.02 7.68
C LEU A 144 -5.80 -10.58 7.07
N LEU A 145 -6.12 -10.24 5.84
CA LEU A 145 -7.36 -10.67 5.18
C LEU A 145 -7.37 -12.19 4.99
N GLU A 146 -6.33 -12.73 4.37
CA GLU A 146 -6.26 -14.16 4.10
C GLU A 146 -6.07 -14.97 5.39
N TRP A 147 -5.34 -14.42 6.37
CA TRP A 147 -5.26 -15.01 7.69
C TRP A 147 -6.64 -15.12 8.35
N LEU A 148 -7.49 -14.08 8.29
CA LEU A 148 -8.84 -14.09 8.84
C LEU A 148 -9.74 -15.10 8.11
N ARG A 149 -9.70 -15.10 6.77
CA ARG A 149 -10.51 -16.01 5.94
C ARG A 149 -10.22 -17.48 6.21
N ARG A 150 -8.99 -17.82 6.59
CA ARG A 150 -8.52 -19.18 6.87
C ARG A 150 -8.65 -19.62 8.32
N GLN A 151 -9.21 -18.80 9.19
CA GLN A 151 -9.49 -19.25 10.56
C GLN A 151 -10.44 -20.46 10.52
N PRO A 152 -10.28 -21.43 11.44
CA PRO A 152 -11.21 -22.55 11.55
C PRO A 152 -12.66 -22.07 11.73
N PRO A 153 -13.65 -22.86 11.29
CA PRO A 153 -15.05 -22.53 11.55
C PRO A 153 -15.31 -22.30 13.04
N SER A 154 -16.08 -21.26 13.35
CA SER A 154 -16.45 -20.86 14.71
C SER A 154 -15.26 -20.50 15.63
N ALA A 155 -14.11 -20.20 15.06
CA ALA A 155 -12.94 -19.80 15.85
C ALA A 155 -13.17 -18.48 16.59
N THR A 156 -12.56 -18.37 17.76
CA THR A 156 -12.45 -17.11 18.49
C THR A 156 -11.13 -16.43 18.11
N VAL A 157 -11.22 -15.17 17.71
CA VAL A 157 -10.11 -14.34 17.25
C VAL A 157 -10.01 -13.09 18.13
N ARG A 158 -8.82 -12.77 18.63
CA ARG A 158 -8.59 -11.55 19.39
C ARG A 158 -8.46 -10.35 18.45
N GLY A 159 -9.31 -9.35 18.63
CA GLY A 159 -9.25 -8.06 17.94
C GLY A 159 -8.72 -6.98 18.88
N PHE A 160 -7.63 -6.30 18.49
CA PHE A 160 -7.05 -5.26 19.34
C PHE A 160 -7.83 -3.95 19.24
N THR A 161 -8.25 -3.42 20.41
CA THR A 161 -8.99 -2.15 20.52
C THR A 161 -8.07 -0.94 20.60
N ASN A 162 -6.81 -1.15 20.99
CA ASN A 162 -5.77 -0.13 21.12
C ASN A 162 -4.81 -0.07 19.91
N HIS A 163 -5.15 -0.73 18.78
CA HIS A 163 -4.48 -0.56 17.50
C HIS A 163 -5.40 0.15 16.51
N LEU A 164 -5.01 1.34 16.05
CA LEU A 164 -5.78 2.13 15.10
C LEU A 164 -5.24 1.96 13.67
N TRP A 165 -6.15 2.04 12.70
CA TRP A 165 -5.86 1.89 11.28
C TRP A 165 -6.74 2.83 10.44
N ASN A 166 -6.16 3.50 9.45
CA ASN A 166 -6.86 4.28 8.44
C ASN A 166 -6.26 4.10 7.05
N GLY A 167 -5.90 2.87 6.73
CA GLY A 167 -5.44 2.51 5.39
C GLY A 167 -6.57 2.35 4.39
N ILE A 168 -6.23 1.90 3.20
CA ILE A 168 -7.15 1.69 2.08
C ILE A 168 -7.07 0.25 1.56
N THR A 169 -7.98 -0.14 0.67
CA THR A 169 -7.88 -1.45 0.02
C THR A 169 -7.00 -1.40 -1.21
N THR A 170 -6.48 -2.55 -1.64
CA THR A 170 -5.69 -2.68 -2.88
C THR A 170 -6.46 -2.22 -4.11
N LEU A 171 -7.78 -2.47 -4.16
CA LEU A 171 -8.66 -1.99 -5.23
C LEU A 171 -8.67 -0.46 -5.29
N HIS A 172 -8.82 0.20 -4.14
CA HIS A 172 -8.88 1.67 -4.08
C HIS A 172 -7.54 2.30 -4.41
N PHE A 173 -6.44 1.72 -3.94
CA PHE A 173 -5.11 2.15 -4.37
C PHE A 173 -4.95 2.04 -5.89
N ALA A 174 -5.37 0.92 -6.49
CA ALA A 174 -5.28 0.72 -7.94
C ALA A 174 -6.12 1.73 -8.72
N ARG A 175 -7.34 2.05 -8.26
CA ARG A 175 -8.20 3.10 -8.85
C ARG A 175 -7.55 4.49 -8.76
N ILE A 176 -6.91 4.82 -7.63
CA ILE A 176 -6.18 6.09 -7.46
C ILE A 176 -5.01 6.15 -8.42
N VAL A 177 -4.21 5.09 -8.53
CA VAL A 177 -3.10 5.01 -9.50
C VAL A 177 -3.61 5.21 -10.93
N ALA A 178 -4.69 4.51 -11.31
CA ALA A 178 -5.32 4.68 -12.61
C ALA A 178 -5.82 6.12 -12.82
N GLY A 179 -6.40 6.72 -11.81
CA GLY A 179 -6.84 8.13 -11.83
C GLY A 179 -5.69 9.11 -12.06
N ILE A 180 -4.57 8.93 -11.37
CA ILE A 180 -3.36 9.76 -11.55
C ILE A 180 -2.86 9.64 -12.99
N VAL A 181 -2.69 8.41 -13.46
CA VAL A 181 -2.14 8.11 -14.78
C VAL A 181 -3.05 8.62 -15.89
N ASN A 182 -4.36 8.31 -15.84
CA ASN A 182 -5.31 8.66 -16.91
C ASN A 182 -5.59 10.17 -17.04
N ASN A 183 -5.49 10.90 -15.92
CA ASN A 183 -5.74 12.35 -15.89
C ASN A 183 -4.45 13.17 -15.86
N ASP A 184 -3.30 12.52 -15.93
CA ASP A 184 -1.99 13.20 -15.83
C ASP A 184 -1.87 14.09 -14.57
N LEU A 185 -2.42 13.60 -13.45
CA LEU A 185 -2.56 14.39 -12.23
C LEU A 185 -1.19 14.71 -11.62
N ALA A 186 -0.96 15.99 -11.35
CA ALA A 186 0.23 16.41 -10.62
C ALA A 186 0.09 16.05 -9.13
N VAL A 187 1.01 15.22 -8.64
CA VAL A 187 1.04 14.78 -7.24
C VAL A 187 2.43 15.09 -6.67
N PRO A 188 2.53 15.64 -5.44
CA PRO A 188 3.82 15.84 -4.76
C PRO A 188 4.61 14.54 -4.62
N SER A 189 5.94 14.66 -4.48
CA SER A 189 6.84 13.49 -4.35
C SER A 189 6.52 12.58 -3.17
N VAL A 190 5.85 13.09 -2.13
CA VAL A 190 5.26 12.31 -1.04
C VAL A 190 3.84 12.80 -0.81
N GLN A 191 2.88 11.90 -0.82
CA GLN A 191 1.47 12.20 -0.52
C GLN A 191 0.85 11.09 0.31
N HIS A 192 0.20 11.45 1.40
CA HIS A 192 -0.65 10.53 2.16
C HIS A 192 -1.98 10.30 1.43
N VAL A 193 -2.34 9.04 1.28
CA VAL A 193 -3.66 8.65 0.78
C VAL A 193 -4.49 8.15 1.94
N ILE A 194 -5.49 8.92 2.33
CA ILE A 194 -6.30 8.64 3.51
C ILE A 194 -7.78 8.58 3.16
N PRO A 195 -8.51 7.61 3.76
CA PRO A 195 -9.96 7.49 3.65
C PRO A 195 -10.66 8.42 4.66
N THR A 196 -11.98 8.36 4.69
CA THR A 196 -12.77 8.98 5.76
C THR A 196 -12.72 8.12 7.03
N GLY A 197 -12.20 8.71 8.11
CA GLY A 197 -12.15 8.11 9.44
C GLY A 197 -11.00 7.13 9.67
N ALA A 198 -11.07 6.48 10.81
CA ALA A 198 -10.16 5.44 11.27
C ALA A 198 -10.96 4.35 11.99
N ILE A 199 -10.38 3.16 12.11
CA ILE A 199 -11.02 2.00 12.73
C ILE A 199 -10.02 1.28 13.65
N THR A 200 -10.52 0.67 14.72
CA THR A 200 -9.69 -0.24 15.53
C THR A 200 -9.43 -1.55 14.80
N LYS A 201 -8.35 -2.24 15.12
CA LYS A 201 -8.08 -3.56 14.57
C LYS A 201 -9.21 -4.55 14.82
N ALA A 202 -9.85 -4.47 15.99
CA ALA A 202 -11.02 -5.27 16.34
C ALA A 202 -12.18 -5.04 15.37
N ASN A 203 -12.54 -3.79 15.14
CA ASN A 203 -13.61 -3.44 14.21
C ASN A 203 -13.26 -3.72 12.75
N LEU A 204 -12.00 -3.53 12.35
CA LEU A 204 -11.53 -3.94 11.02
C LEU A 204 -11.75 -5.44 10.78
N LEU A 205 -11.40 -6.28 11.76
CA LEU A 205 -11.64 -7.73 11.66
C LEU A 205 -13.14 -8.06 11.58
N ARG A 206 -14.01 -7.36 12.31
CA ARG A 206 -15.48 -7.53 12.23
C ARG A 206 -16.02 -7.16 10.84
N GLU A 207 -15.59 -6.03 10.29
CA GLU A 207 -16.00 -5.60 8.94
C GLU A 207 -15.53 -6.59 7.86
N LEU A 208 -14.29 -7.07 7.95
CA LEU A 208 -13.77 -8.09 7.04
C LEU A 208 -14.52 -9.41 7.18
N ALA A 209 -14.78 -9.86 8.42
CA ALA A 209 -15.55 -11.09 8.67
C ALA A 209 -16.97 -10.99 8.10
N ARG A 210 -17.64 -9.85 8.30
CA ARG A 210 -18.97 -9.58 7.73
C ARG A 210 -18.94 -9.63 6.20
N ALA A 211 -18.04 -8.89 5.57
CA ALA A 211 -17.98 -8.75 4.12
C ALA A 211 -17.64 -10.08 3.41
N TYR A 212 -16.73 -10.85 4.00
CA TYR A 212 -16.32 -12.16 3.45
C TYR A 212 -17.15 -13.37 3.96
N GLY A 213 -18.33 -13.10 4.55
CA GLY A 213 -19.26 -14.17 4.98
C GLY A 213 -18.73 -15.04 6.13
N ARG A 214 -17.72 -14.56 6.90
CA ARG A 214 -17.16 -15.25 8.06
C ARG A 214 -17.86 -14.83 9.37
N THR A 215 -19.20 -14.77 9.33
CA THR A 215 -20.04 -14.45 10.50
C THR A 215 -20.02 -15.54 11.57
N ASP A 216 -19.45 -16.70 11.25
CA ASP A 216 -19.16 -17.78 12.18
C ASP A 216 -18.04 -17.44 13.17
N LEU A 217 -17.15 -16.48 12.84
CA LEU A 217 -16.03 -16.11 13.70
C LEU A 217 -16.48 -15.21 14.86
N ARG A 218 -15.96 -15.50 16.03
CA ARG A 218 -16.14 -14.65 17.22
C ARG A 218 -14.93 -13.72 17.38
N ILE A 219 -15.12 -12.43 17.14
CA ILE A 219 -14.07 -11.42 17.32
C ILE A 219 -14.20 -10.85 18.75
N GLU A 220 -13.29 -11.23 19.62
CA GLU A 220 -13.24 -10.77 21.01
C GLU A 220 -12.34 -9.53 21.12
N ASP A 221 -12.84 -8.52 21.84
CA ASP A 221 -12.05 -7.34 22.15
C ASP A 221 -10.89 -7.70 23.08
N ALA A 222 -9.72 -7.19 22.74
CA ALA A 222 -8.51 -7.37 23.53
C ALA A 222 -7.65 -6.11 23.44
N GLU A 223 -6.82 -5.88 24.42
CA GLU A 223 -5.75 -4.91 24.36
C GLU A 223 -4.42 -5.61 24.09
N ALA A 224 -3.64 -5.07 23.16
CA ALA A 224 -2.26 -5.48 22.98
C ALA A 224 -1.40 -4.84 24.10
N PRO A 225 -0.25 -5.46 24.46
CA PRO A 225 0.65 -4.88 25.47
C PRO A 225 1.14 -3.46 25.13
N GLU A 226 1.25 -3.16 23.83
CA GLU A 226 1.60 -1.84 23.32
C GLU A 226 0.46 -1.28 22.48
N SER A 227 0.12 -0.01 22.69
CA SER A 227 -0.80 0.71 21.82
C SER A 227 -0.07 1.12 20.53
N ILE A 228 -0.70 0.89 19.37
CA ILE A 228 -0.14 1.28 18.08
C ILE A 228 -1.16 2.12 17.33
N ASP A 229 -0.79 3.35 17.04
CA ASP A 229 -1.55 4.26 16.18
C ASP A 229 -0.65 4.79 15.06
N ARG A 230 -0.74 4.17 13.88
CA ARG A 230 -0.07 4.62 12.65
C ARG A 230 -1.02 5.37 11.73
N THR A 231 -2.12 5.90 12.25
CA THR A 231 -3.03 6.68 11.42
C THR A 231 -2.31 7.88 10.80
N LEU A 232 -2.66 8.13 9.55
CA LEU A 232 -2.13 9.24 8.76
C LEU A 232 -3.15 10.37 8.73
N ILE A 233 -2.66 11.60 8.71
CA ILE A 233 -3.38 12.79 8.26
C ILE A 233 -2.58 13.41 7.11
N THR A 234 -3.16 14.37 6.39
CA THR A 234 -2.44 15.02 5.30
C THR A 234 -2.37 16.52 5.49
N GLU A 235 -1.22 17.10 5.15
CA GLU A 235 -1.02 18.55 5.05
C GLU A 235 -1.58 19.12 3.74
N ARG A 236 -2.00 18.21 2.82
CA ARG A 236 -2.52 18.55 1.49
C ARG A 236 -3.90 17.91 1.26
N PRO A 237 -4.92 18.35 2.01
CA PRO A 237 -6.25 17.75 1.91
C PRO A 237 -6.85 17.89 0.51
N ASP A 238 -6.54 18.98 -0.20
CA ASP A 238 -7.01 19.21 -1.57
C ASP A 238 -6.42 18.19 -2.56
N VAL A 239 -5.14 17.84 -2.38
CA VAL A 239 -4.50 16.78 -3.18
C VAL A 239 -5.12 15.44 -2.87
N ASN A 240 -5.30 15.08 -1.60
CA ASN A 240 -5.99 13.84 -1.23
C ASN A 240 -7.41 13.77 -1.84
N ALA A 241 -8.18 14.86 -1.75
CA ALA A 241 -9.50 14.93 -2.37
C ALA A 241 -9.44 14.80 -3.91
N ALA A 242 -8.43 15.38 -4.56
CA ALA A 242 -8.23 15.24 -6.00
C ALA A 242 -7.89 13.79 -6.39
N LEU A 243 -7.09 13.09 -5.61
CA LEU A 243 -6.79 11.66 -5.80
C LEU A 243 -8.06 10.80 -5.77
N TRP A 244 -8.93 11.04 -4.78
CA TRP A 244 -10.20 10.31 -4.66
C TRP A 244 -11.16 10.66 -5.79
N ARG A 245 -11.27 11.93 -6.20
CA ARG A 245 -12.07 12.30 -7.38
C ARG A 245 -11.56 11.66 -8.66
N ALA A 246 -10.24 11.59 -8.85
CA ALA A 246 -9.64 10.92 -10.00
C ALA A 246 -9.91 9.40 -9.99
N ALA A 247 -10.14 8.81 -8.83
CA ALA A 247 -10.59 7.44 -8.64
C ALA A 247 -12.12 7.26 -8.71
N ALA A 248 -12.86 8.30 -9.14
CA ALA A 248 -14.32 8.34 -9.28
C ALA A 248 -15.10 8.36 -7.94
N TYR A 249 -14.53 8.94 -6.90
CA TYR A 249 -15.21 9.21 -5.63
C TYR A 249 -15.36 10.72 -5.41
N ASP A 250 -16.56 11.20 -5.12
CA ASP A 250 -16.80 12.62 -4.82
C ASP A 250 -16.05 13.07 -3.56
N GLN A 251 -15.88 12.17 -2.61
CA GLN A 251 -15.13 12.35 -1.38
C GLN A 251 -14.48 11.01 -0.95
N PRO A 252 -13.44 11.05 -0.09
CA PRO A 252 -12.81 9.83 0.40
C PRO A 252 -13.85 8.88 1.03
N PRO A 253 -13.96 7.63 0.58
CA PRO A 253 -14.90 6.66 1.16
C PRO A 253 -14.51 6.28 2.59
N THR A 254 -15.46 5.76 3.34
CA THR A 254 -15.20 5.15 4.65
C THR A 254 -14.57 3.77 4.50
N ILE A 255 -13.91 3.29 5.55
CA ILE A 255 -13.28 1.97 5.56
C ILE A 255 -14.30 0.85 5.30
N PRO A 256 -15.50 0.82 5.93
CA PRO A 256 -16.52 -0.18 5.60
C PRO A 256 -16.95 -0.16 4.13
N GLN A 257 -17.18 1.04 3.54
CA GLN A 257 -17.49 1.16 2.11
C GLN A 257 -16.41 0.55 1.22
N MET A 258 -15.14 0.82 1.52
CA MET A 258 -14.02 0.26 0.76
C MET A 258 -13.93 -1.27 0.90
N ILE A 259 -14.27 -1.82 2.04
CA ILE A 259 -14.30 -3.26 2.28
C ILE A 259 -15.44 -3.90 1.50
N ASP A 260 -16.62 -3.28 1.47
CA ASP A 260 -17.79 -3.78 0.70
C ASP A 260 -17.50 -3.83 -0.82
N GLU A 261 -16.73 -2.87 -1.35
CA GLU A 261 -16.34 -2.86 -2.76
C GLU A 261 -15.21 -3.86 -3.10
N LEU A 262 -14.55 -4.43 -2.11
CA LEU A 262 -13.44 -5.36 -2.31
C LEU A 262 -13.90 -6.80 -2.57
N VAL A 263 -15.17 -7.12 -2.25
CA VAL A 263 -15.75 -8.48 -2.30
C VAL A 263 -16.49 -8.78 -3.59
#